data_b633aaea2e23afb9ae488492aa3b7ee4
#
_entry.id   b633aaea2e23afb9ae488492aa3b7ee4
#
_cell.length_a   1.000
_cell.length_b   1.000
_cell.length_c   1.000
_cell.angle_alpha   90.00
_cell.angle_beta   90.00
_cell.angle_gamma   90.00
#
_symmetry.space_group_name_H-M   'P 1'
#
loop_
_entity.id
_entity.type
_entity.pdbx_description
1 polymer ?
#
loop_
_entity_poly.entity_id
_entity_poly.type
_entity_poly.pdbx_seq_one_letter_code
_entity_poly.pdbx_strand_id
1 'polypeptide(L)'
;AAHSQSEESILAAGLFDEENRTTLLPHKTIAGMAGLGFIGKHDLLVTKEFGCAISMCSVLTDAPLPAVRVDLPPNACGSCTVCQEICPTDAIKGNCWSKGIPRDELVDVHICTTCLKCLVHCPWTQNYMRKKLGD
;
A
#
# COMPACT_ATOMS: atom_id res chain seq x y z
N ALA A 1 -14.53 -7.14 -14.38
CA ALA A 1 -14.69 -7.59 -13.00
C ALA A 1 -14.03 -6.58 -12.05
N ALA A 2 -14.64 -6.36 -10.89
CA ALA A 2 -14.10 -5.52 -9.83
C ALA A 2 -13.58 -6.44 -8.70
N HIS A 3 -12.37 -6.17 -8.24
CA HIS A 3 -11.78 -6.89 -7.10
C HIS A 3 -11.61 -5.92 -5.94
N SER A 4 -12.33 -6.17 -4.86
CA SER A 4 -12.21 -5.43 -3.61
C SER A 4 -11.09 -6.01 -2.75
N GLN A 5 -10.54 -5.19 -1.85
CA GLN A 5 -9.62 -5.64 -0.81
C GLN A 5 -10.35 -6.11 0.46
N SER A 6 -11.67 -6.18 0.48
CA SER A 6 -12.39 -6.74 1.62
C SER A 6 -12.10 -8.23 1.75
N GLU A 7 -11.79 -8.66 2.96
CA GLU A 7 -11.42 -10.05 3.27
C GLU A 7 -12.49 -11.05 2.80
N GLU A 8 -13.76 -10.76 3.06
CA GLU A 8 -14.87 -11.62 2.65
C GLU A 8 -14.94 -11.85 1.13
N SER A 9 -14.78 -10.79 0.33
CA SER A 9 -14.87 -10.93 -1.13
C SER A 9 -13.66 -11.65 -1.73
N ILE A 10 -12.48 -11.51 -1.14
CA ILE A 10 -11.26 -12.18 -1.56
C ILE A 10 -11.35 -13.68 -1.26
N LEU A 11 -11.76 -14.04 -0.05
CA LEU A 11 -11.93 -15.43 0.37
C LEU A 11 -13.03 -16.13 -0.44
N ALA A 12 -14.18 -15.47 -0.63
CA ALA A 12 -15.29 -16.01 -1.41
C ALA A 12 -14.94 -16.27 -2.88
N ALA A 13 -14.01 -15.50 -3.44
CA ALA A 13 -13.55 -15.69 -4.81
C ALA A 13 -12.50 -16.81 -4.96
N GLY A 14 -11.96 -17.37 -3.86
CA GLY A 14 -10.90 -18.38 -3.89
C GLY A 14 -9.58 -17.88 -4.49
N LEU A 15 -9.35 -16.58 -4.47
CA LEU A 15 -8.20 -15.93 -5.09
C LEU A 15 -7.11 -15.52 -4.08
N PHE A 16 -7.26 -15.95 -2.83
CA PHE A 16 -6.33 -15.66 -1.76
C PHE A 16 -5.41 -16.86 -1.51
N ASP A 17 -4.13 -16.63 -1.57
CA ASP A 17 -3.10 -17.57 -1.15
C ASP A 17 -2.86 -17.38 0.36
N GLU A 18 -3.35 -18.30 1.17
CA GLU A 18 -3.26 -18.24 2.63
C GLU A 18 -1.82 -18.39 3.13
N GLU A 19 -1.01 -19.21 2.48
CA GLU A 19 0.37 -19.46 2.86
C GLU A 19 1.23 -18.19 2.70
N ASN A 20 1.12 -17.55 1.53
CA ASN A 20 1.86 -16.34 1.22
C ASN A 20 1.11 -15.06 1.56
N ARG A 21 -0.14 -15.15 2.01
CA ARG A 21 -1.04 -14.01 2.28
C ARG A 21 -1.08 -13.02 1.12
N THR A 22 -1.26 -13.53 -0.09
CA THR A 22 -1.30 -12.73 -1.31
C THR A 22 -2.57 -12.95 -2.13
N THR A 23 -2.84 -12.03 -3.04
CA THR A 23 -3.90 -12.12 -4.04
C THR A 23 -3.29 -12.06 -5.44
N LEU A 24 -4.05 -12.53 -6.45
CA LEU A 24 -3.61 -12.52 -7.85
C LEU A 24 -3.33 -11.11 -8.39
N LEU A 25 -4.02 -10.10 -7.87
CA LEU A 25 -3.85 -8.72 -8.30
C LEU A 25 -3.10 -7.89 -7.25
N PRO A 26 -1.88 -7.45 -7.55
CA PRO A 26 -1.11 -6.60 -6.65
C PRO A 26 -1.58 -5.13 -6.75
N HIS A 27 -2.74 -4.80 -6.16
CA HIS A 27 -3.40 -3.49 -6.27
C HIS A 27 -2.45 -2.32 -6.01
N LYS A 28 -1.57 -2.42 -5.01
CA LYS A 28 -0.60 -1.36 -4.67
C LYS A 28 0.40 -1.14 -5.79
N THR A 29 0.93 -2.22 -6.35
CA THR A 29 1.88 -2.15 -7.47
C THR A 29 1.21 -1.56 -8.70
N ILE A 30 -0.02 -2.00 -9.02
CA ILE A 30 -0.80 -1.47 -10.14
C ILE A 30 -1.04 0.04 -9.94
N ALA A 31 -1.45 0.47 -8.75
CA ALA A 31 -1.67 1.87 -8.43
C ALA A 31 -0.37 2.70 -8.54
N GLY A 32 0.75 2.17 -8.07
CA GLY A 32 2.07 2.78 -8.24
C GLY A 32 2.46 2.94 -9.71
N MET A 33 2.28 1.87 -10.50
CA MET A 33 2.54 1.90 -11.96
C MET A 33 1.60 2.84 -12.72
N ALA A 34 0.41 3.11 -12.18
CA ALA A 34 -0.51 4.13 -12.69
C ALA A 34 -0.14 5.56 -12.24
N GLY A 35 0.96 5.74 -11.51
CA GLY A 35 1.42 7.04 -11.05
C GLY A 35 0.63 7.64 -9.89
N LEU A 36 -0.23 6.84 -9.22
CA LEU A 36 -1.08 7.34 -8.12
C LEU A 36 -0.30 7.58 -6.83
N GLY A 37 0.88 6.99 -6.68
CA GLY A 37 1.72 7.12 -5.50
C GLY A 37 2.88 6.14 -5.49
N PHE A 38 3.61 6.09 -4.39
CA PHE A 38 4.71 5.14 -4.17
C PHE A 38 4.38 4.18 -3.03
N ILE A 39 5.04 3.03 -2.98
CA ILE A 39 4.89 2.08 -1.87
C ILE A 39 5.85 2.48 -0.76
N GLY A 40 5.30 2.79 0.41
CA GLY A 40 6.06 3.17 1.60
C GLY A 40 6.77 1.98 2.26
N LYS A 41 7.65 2.26 3.23
CA LYS A 41 8.36 1.24 4.03
C LYS A 41 7.42 0.29 4.79
N HIS A 42 6.20 0.73 5.07
CA HIS A 42 5.12 -0.05 5.71
C HIS A 42 4.28 -0.85 4.71
N ASP A 43 4.72 -0.95 3.47
CA ASP A 43 4.07 -1.69 2.38
C ASP A 43 2.66 -1.18 2.01
N LEU A 44 2.32 0.07 2.32
CA LEU A 44 1.07 0.71 1.86
C LEU A 44 1.37 1.69 0.74
N LEU A 45 0.37 1.89 -0.15
CA LEU A 45 0.43 2.95 -1.14
C LEU A 45 0.36 4.32 -0.43
N VAL A 46 1.28 5.20 -0.77
CA VAL A 46 1.36 6.58 -0.28
C VAL A 46 1.09 7.52 -1.44
N THR A 47 0.01 8.27 -1.35
CA THR A 47 -0.34 9.30 -2.34
C THR A 47 0.05 10.69 -1.83
N LYS A 48 0.28 11.61 -2.76
CA LYS A 48 0.61 13.01 -2.42
C LYS A 48 -0.55 13.72 -1.73
N GLU A 49 -1.79 13.37 -2.09
CA GLU A 49 -2.98 14.06 -1.64
C GLU A 49 -3.50 13.52 -0.30
N PHE A 50 -3.55 12.19 -0.15
CA PHE A 50 -4.23 11.54 0.98
C PHE A 50 -3.26 10.79 1.91
N GLY A 51 -1.97 10.80 1.61
CA GLY A 51 -1.02 9.90 2.29
C GLY A 51 -1.41 8.44 2.06
N CYS A 52 -1.46 7.66 3.14
CA CYS A 52 -1.91 6.26 3.11
C CYS A 52 -3.40 6.11 3.44
N ALA A 53 -4.12 7.22 3.72
CA ALA A 53 -5.54 7.20 4.13
C ALA A 53 -6.46 7.00 2.91
N ILE A 54 -6.25 5.91 2.19
CA ILE A 54 -7.00 5.53 1.00
C ILE A 54 -7.45 4.08 1.08
N SER A 55 -8.59 3.82 0.46
CA SER A 55 -9.03 2.48 0.09
C SER A 55 -9.05 2.39 -1.43
N MET A 56 -8.63 1.26 -1.99
CA MET A 56 -8.50 1.10 -3.43
C MET A 56 -9.02 -0.26 -3.89
N CYS A 57 -9.46 -0.31 -5.13
CA CYS A 57 -9.75 -1.55 -5.84
C CYS A 57 -9.21 -1.48 -7.26
N SER A 58 -9.12 -2.63 -7.93
CA SER A 58 -8.82 -2.72 -9.35
C SER A 58 -10.05 -3.19 -10.10
N VAL A 59 -10.34 -2.54 -11.22
CA VAL A 59 -11.42 -2.93 -12.13
C VAL A 59 -10.77 -3.44 -13.42
N LEU A 60 -11.05 -4.71 -13.75
CA LEU A 60 -10.65 -5.29 -15.02
C LEU A 60 -11.75 -5.04 -16.06
N THR A 61 -11.35 -4.55 -17.22
CA THR A 61 -12.27 -4.22 -18.32
C THR A 61 -11.61 -4.59 -19.66
N ASP A 62 -12.44 -4.93 -20.62
CA ASP A 62 -12.10 -5.10 -22.04
C ASP A 62 -12.39 -3.84 -22.87
N ALA A 63 -12.84 -2.75 -22.23
CA ALA A 63 -13.02 -1.48 -22.90
C ALA A 63 -11.71 -0.97 -23.53
N PRO A 64 -11.75 -0.37 -24.71
CA PRO A 64 -10.56 0.15 -25.41
C PRO A 64 -10.07 1.46 -24.79
N LEU A 65 -9.64 1.38 -23.51
CA LEU A 65 -9.07 2.52 -22.81
C LEU A 65 -7.61 2.74 -23.21
N PRO A 66 -7.16 3.99 -23.33
CA PRO A 66 -5.77 4.27 -23.61
C PRO A 66 -4.89 3.78 -22.45
N ALA A 67 -3.92 2.93 -22.77
CA ALA A 67 -2.91 2.52 -21.79
C ALA A 67 -1.87 3.63 -21.63
N VAL A 68 -1.84 4.24 -20.46
CA VAL A 68 -0.80 5.21 -20.09
C VAL A 68 0.25 4.51 -19.24
N ARG A 69 1.50 4.56 -19.70
CA ARG A 69 2.65 4.15 -18.87
C ARG A 69 3.21 5.38 -18.18
N VAL A 70 3.27 5.32 -16.86
CA VAL A 70 3.90 6.35 -16.04
C VAL A 70 5.07 5.68 -15.32
N ASP A 71 6.19 6.38 -15.19
CA ASP A 71 7.28 5.90 -14.35
C ASP A 71 6.83 5.84 -12.90
N LEU A 72 7.25 4.80 -12.21
CA LEU A 72 6.98 4.68 -10.77
C LEU A 72 7.51 5.91 -10.04
N PRO A 73 6.66 6.61 -9.26
CA PRO A 73 7.14 7.72 -8.45
C PRO A 73 8.26 7.25 -7.53
N PRO A 74 9.32 8.04 -7.36
CA PRO A 74 10.41 7.69 -6.46
C PRO A 74 9.89 7.52 -5.03
N ASN A 75 10.45 6.57 -4.30
CA ASN A 75 10.12 6.37 -2.90
C ASN A 75 10.57 7.59 -2.07
N ALA A 76 9.61 8.28 -1.47
CA ALA A 76 9.86 9.50 -0.71
C ALA A 76 9.88 9.29 0.83
N CYS A 77 10.04 8.05 1.30
CA CYS A 77 10.25 7.78 2.72
C CYS A 77 11.63 8.23 3.20
N GLY A 78 12.67 8.14 2.35
CA GLY A 78 14.02 8.54 2.71
C GLY A 78 14.52 7.92 4.04
N SER A 79 15.01 8.74 4.94
CA SER A 79 15.47 8.35 6.28
C SER A 79 14.36 8.22 7.34
N CYS A 80 13.09 8.41 6.98
CA CYS A 80 11.97 8.33 7.93
C CYS A 80 11.85 6.92 8.54
N THR A 81 11.70 6.82 9.86
CA THR A 81 11.60 5.58 10.65
C THR A 81 10.27 5.44 11.39
N VAL A 82 9.38 6.42 11.31
CA VAL A 82 8.15 6.53 12.10
C VAL A 82 7.32 5.24 12.08
N CYS A 83 7.13 4.63 10.92
CA CYS A 83 6.32 3.40 10.81
C CYS A 83 6.99 2.18 11.47
N GLN A 84 8.32 2.11 11.49
CA GLN A 84 9.06 1.07 12.23
C GLN A 84 8.90 1.27 13.74
N GLU A 85 9.17 2.48 14.24
CA GLU A 85 9.13 2.81 15.66
C GLU A 85 7.76 2.61 16.28
N ILE A 86 6.68 2.85 15.52
CA ILE A 86 5.31 2.71 16.04
C ILE A 86 4.75 1.29 15.88
N CYS A 87 5.44 0.40 15.17
CA CYS A 87 4.96 -0.95 14.93
C CYS A 87 5.04 -1.80 16.21
N PRO A 88 3.92 -2.28 16.76
CA PRO A 88 3.94 -2.99 18.04
C PRO A 88 4.52 -4.41 17.96
N THR A 89 4.72 -4.91 16.76
CA THR A 89 5.24 -6.27 16.49
C THR A 89 6.56 -6.28 15.73
N ASP A 90 7.17 -5.11 15.52
CA ASP A 90 8.40 -4.95 14.74
C ASP A 90 8.32 -5.56 13.32
N ALA A 91 7.11 -5.66 12.77
CA ALA A 91 6.89 -6.26 11.46
C ALA A 91 7.52 -5.47 10.30
N ILE A 92 7.76 -4.17 10.46
CA ILE A 92 8.25 -3.28 9.40
C ILE A 92 9.78 -3.22 9.42
N LYS A 93 10.41 -3.66 8.33
CA LYS A 93 11.87 -3.80 8.24
C LYS A 93 12.63 -2.50 7.91
N GLY A 94 11.92 -1.46 7.45
CA GLY A 94 12.50 -0.14 7.19
C GLY A 94 13.11 0.06 5.81
N ASN A 95 13.07 -0.94 4.95
CA ASN A 95 13.56 -0.85 3.59
C ASN A 95 12.62 -0.02 2.71
N CYS A 96 13.19 0.73 1.77
CA CYS A 96 12.41 1.40 0.74
C CYS A 96 12.07 0.42 -0.39
N TRP A 97 10.82 0.40 -0.83
CA TRP A 97 10.42 -0.42 -1.95
C TRP A 97 10.88 0.15 -3.29
N SER A 98 11.31 -0.72 -4.17
CA SER A 98 11.47 -0.47 -5.60
C SER A 98 11.00 -1.70 -6.39
N LYS A 99 10.79 -1.53 -7.69
CA LYS A 99 10.34 -2.63 -8.56
C LYS A 99 11.29 -3.82 -8.46
N GLY A 100 10.73 -4.98 -8.15
CA GLY A 100 11.48 -6.24 -7.99
C GLY A 100 11.84 -6.58 -6.55
N ILE A 101 11.67 -5.66 -5.59
CA ILE A 101 11.83 -5.96 -4.17
C ILE A 101 10.57 -6.70 -3.69
N PRO A 102 10.68 -7.92 -3.16
CA PRO A 102 9.56 -8.66 -2.63
C PRO A 102 9.01 -8.01 -1.35
N ARG A 103 7.74 -8.27 -1.05
CA ARG A 103 7.03 -7.68 0.10
C ARG A 103 7.68 -8.02 1.46
N ASP A 104 8.17 -9.21 1.60
CA ASP A 104 8.81 -9.71 2.82
C ASP A 104 10.12 -8.98 3.16
N GLU A 105 10.73 -8.29 2.20
CA GLU A 105 11.83 -7.35 2.47
C GLU A 105 11.37 -6.03 3.12
N LEU A 106 10.07 -5.72 3.08
CA LEU A 106 9.50 -4.53 3.70
C LEU A 106 8.80 -4.85 5.02
N VAL A 107 7.93 -5.85 5.00
CA VAL A 107 7.05 -6.19 6.13
C VAL A 107 6.90 -7.68 6.27
N ASP A 108 7.09 -8.19 7.49
CA ASP A 108 6.69 -9.53 7.85
C ASP A 108 5.18 -9.56 8.09
N VAL A 109 4.45 -10.11 7.12
CA VAL A 109 2.97 -10.14 7.16
C VAL A 109 2.41 -11.18 8.12
N HIS A 110 3.23 -12.13 8.58
CA HIS A 110 2.79 -13.18 9.50
C HIS A 110 2.74 -12.68 10.95
N ILE A 111 3.58 -11.71 11.30
CA ILE A 111 3.57 -11.07 12.63
C ILE A 111 2.82 -9.73 12.64
N CYS A 112 2.46 -9.19 11.47
CA CYS A 112 1.68 -7.96 11.37
C CYS A 112 0.24 -8.17 11.87
N THR A 113 -0.18 -7.38 12.84
CA THR A 113 -1.53 -7.46 13.45
C THR A 113 -2.55 -6.58 12.74
N THR A 114 -2.23 -5.98 11.61
CA THR A 114 -3.09 -5.07 10.84
C THR A 114 -3.69 -3.92 11.69
N CYS A 115 -2.96 -3.48 12.70
CA CYS A 115 -3.42 -2.43 13.64
C CYS A 115 -3.48 -1.02 13.02
N LEU A 116 -2.95 -0.83 11.81
CA LEU A 116 -2.93 0.43 11.05
C LEU A 116 -2.21 1.60 11.74
N LYS A 117 -1.46 1.39 12.83
CA LYS A 117 -0.68 2.45 13.49
C LYS A 117 0.32 3.09 12.53
N CYS A 118 0.98 2.29 11.70
CA CYS A 118 1.90 2.77 10.66
C CYS A 118 1.22 3.70 9.65
N LEU A 119 -0.04 3.44 9.28
CA LEU A 119 -0.84 4.30 8.42
C LEU A 119 -1.16 5.63 9.09
N VAL A 120 -1.69 5.55 10.33
CA VAL A 120 -2.15 6.74 11.07
C VAL A 120 -0.98 7.68 11.37
N HIS A 121 0.19 7.15 11.77
CA HIS A 121 1.35 7.96 12.15
C HIS A 121 2.26 8.34 10.97
N CYS A 122 1.98 7.84 9.77
CA CYS A 122 2.75 8.21 8.58
C CYS A 122 2.71 9.73 8.37
N PRO A 123 3.87 10.40 8.21
CA PRO A 123 3.91 11.86 8.02
C PRO A 123 3.08 12.35 6.84
N TRP A 124 2.95 11.55 5.79
CA TRP A 124 2.09 11.86 4.64
C TRP A 124 0.61 11.84 5.01
N THR A 125 0.18 10.85 5.80
CA THR A 125 -1.19 10.79 6.33
C THR A 125 -1.46 11.93 7.30
N GLN A 126 -0.52 12.22 8.19
CA GLN A 126 -0.63 13.32 9.15
C GLN A 126 -0.74 14.68 8.44
N ASN A 127 -0.01 14.88 7.35
CA ASN A 127 -0.12 16.10 6.55
C ASN A 127 -1.50 16.23 5.87
N TYR A 128 -2.07 15.13 5.36
CA TYR A 128 -3.44 15.13 4.85
C TYR A 128 -4.45 15.47 5.95
N MET A 129 -4.34 14.83 7.11
CA MET A 129 -5.25 15.05 8.24
C MET A 129 -5.25 16.50 8.70
N ARG A 130 -4.08 17.12 8.86
CA ARG A 130 -3.96 18.55 9.22
C ARG A 130 -4.65 19.44 8.21
N LYS A 131 -4.43 19.23 6.93
CA LYS A 131 -5.10 20.00 5.86
C LYS A 131 -6.63 19.88 5.88
N LYS A 132 -7.15 18.71 6.28
CA LYS A 132 -8.59 18.45 6.33
C LYS A 132 -9.25 19.00 7.58
N LEU A 133 -8.58 18.93 8.72
CA LEU A 133 -9.12 19.33 10.04
C LEU A 133 -8.91 20.81 10.36
N GLY A 134 -8.09 21.52 9.56
CA GLY A 134 -7.94 22.96 9.67
C GLY A 134 -7.13 23.40 10.89
N ASP A 135 -5.91 22.87 11.05
CA ASP A 135 -4.91 23.45 11.93
C ASP A 135 -4.27 24.68 11.29
#